data_37065b1f177ac2e8778fec150b454874
#
_entry.id   37065b1f177ac2e8778fec150b454874
#
_cell.length_a   1.000
_cell.length_b   1.000
_cell.length_c   1.000
_cell.angle_alpha   90.00
_cell.angle_beta   90.00
_cell.angle_gamma   90.00
#
_symmetry.space_group_name_H-M   'P 1'
#
loop_
_entity.id
_entity.type
_entity.pdbx_description
1 polymer ?
#
loop_
_entity_poly.entity_id
_entity_poly.type
_entity_poly.pdbx_seq_one_letter_code
_entity_poly.pdbx_strand_id
1 'polypeptide(L)'
;IYKYSKRDKKKYFLTPDSFSNEDIIAGAQTLLKKQITMSVITKKFEKEFARYVGAKYALMVNSGSSANLLAFFALINPMKNKKLKYGDECLIPSLCWSTSLWPIVQSGLKPKFIDIDTKTLNISIQQIKKKITNKTKAIMAVHVLGNSTNMDKLQKIIKKKKIYLIEDTCESLGSRYKKKYLGTFGDFGTYSFYYSHQITSGEGGMIVCND
;
A
#
# COMPACT_ATOMS: atom_id res chain seq x y z
N ILE A 1 -5.49 31.68 -16.28
CA ILE A 1 -6.03 30.46 -16.93
C ILE A 1 -4.90 29.91 -17.79
N TYR A 2 -4.18 28.90 -17.30
CA TYR A 2 -3.19 28.17 -18.09
C TYR A 2 -3.92 27.46 -19.22
N LYS A 3 -3.67 27.90 -20.50
CA LYS A 3 -4.02 27.09 -21.65
C LYS A 3 -3.07 25.89 -21.62
N TYR A 4 -3.59 24.72 -21.29
CA TYR A 4 -2.88 23.46 -21.55
C TYR A 4 -2.53 23.42 -23.03
N SER A 5 -1.25 23.48 -23.36
CA SER A 5 -0.79 23.28 -24.74
C SER A 5 -1.28 21.91 -25.23
N LYS A 6 -1.72 21.84 -26.50
CA LYS A 6 -2.07 20.56 -27.10
C LYS A 6 -0.96 19.55 -26.81
N ARG A 7 -1.30 18.46 -26.12
CA ARG A 7 -0.33 17.42 -25.77
C ARG A 7 0.37 16.92 -27.03
N ASP A 8 1.68 16.97 -27.02
CA ASP A 8 2.48 16.38 -28.09
C ASP A 8 2.23 14.87 -28.08
N LYS A 9 1.57 14.35 -29.11
CA LYS A 9 1.20 12.92 -29.22
C LYS A 9 2.41 11.98 -29.22
N LYS A 10 3.63 12.51 -29.32
CA LYS A 10 4.89 11.74 -29.27
C LYS A 10 5.51 11.66 -27.89
N LYS A 11 4.98 12.37 -26.89
CA LYS A 11 5.50 12.33 -25.50
C LYS A 11 4.73 11.31 -24.67
N TYR A 12 5.46 10.47 -23.98
CA TYR A 12 4.92 9.57 -22.97
C TYR A 12 4.79 10.35 -21.66
N PHE A 13 3.58 10.61 -21.23
CA PHE A 13 3.32 11.33 -19.98
C PHE A 13 3.26 10.34 -18.79
N LEU A 14 3.77 10.75 -17.66
CA LEU A 14 3.74 9.95 -16.43
C LEU A 14 2.28 9.60 -16.03
N THR A 15 1.38 10.53 -16.25
CA THR A 15 -0.04 10.36 -15.95
C THR A 15 -0.87 10.90 -17.12
N PRO A 16 -1.77 10.10 -17.73
CA PRO A 16 -2.84 10.65 -18.53
C PRO A 16 -3.76 11.50 -17.63
N ASP A 17 -4.66 12.30 -18.21
CA ASP A 17 -5.62 13.08 -17.42
C ASP A 17 -6.46 12.13 -16.54
N SER A 18 -6.05 11.97 -15.29
CA SER A 18 -6.66 11.04 -14.34
C SER A 18 -7.67 11.72 -13.42
N PHE A 19 -7.87 13.02 -13.57
CA PHE A 19 -8.88 13.80 -12.86
C PHE A 19 -9.53 14.82 -13.81
N SER A 20 -10.80 15.07 -13.57
CA SER A 20 -11.64 15.94 -14.38
C SER A 20 -11.72 17.36 -13.82
N ASN A 21 -12.36 18.28 -14.56
CA ASN A 21 -12.66 19.61 -14.05
C ASN A 21 -13.61 19.54 -12.84
N GLU A 22 -14.51 18.56 -12.80
CA GLU A 22 -15.42 18.32 -11.70
C GLU A 22 -14.68 17.95 -10.42
N ASP A 23 -13.60 17.15 -10.51
CA ASP A 23 -12.74 16.81 -9.37
C ASP A 23 -12.03 18.06 -8.83
N ILE A 24 -11.53 18.92 -9.72
CA ILE A 24 -10.91 20.21 -9.35
C ILE A 24 -11.92 21.11 -8.64
N ILE A 25 -13.13 21.24 -9.19
CA ILE A 25 -14.21 22.04 -8.63
C ILE A 25 -14.58 21.51 -7.24
N ALA A 26 -14.72 20.19 -7.07
CA ALA A 26 -15.03 19.57 -5.79
C ALA A 26 -13.95 19.86 -4.73
N GLY A 27 -12.66 19.78 -5.13
CA GLY A 27 -11.53 20.16 -4.28
C GLY A 27 -11.59 21.64 -3.86
N ALA A 28 -11.81 22.55 -4.83
CA ALA A 28 -11.93 23.97 -4.57
C ALA A 28 -13.11 24.29 -3.63
N GLN A 29 -14.26 23.67 -3.83
CA GLN A 29 -15.42 23.81 -2.97
C GLN A 29 -15.14 23.36 -1.52
N THR A 30 -14.35 22.29 -1.36
CA THR A 30 -13.94 21.79 -0.04
C THR A 30 -13.07 22.82 0.69
N LEU A 31 -12.11 23.42 -0.03
CA LEU A 31 -11.27 24.50 0.50
C LEU A 31 -12.09 25.74 0.88
N LEU A 32 -13.01 26.18 0.02
CA LEU A 32 -13.88 27.32 0.29
C LEU A 32 -14.77 27.09 1.53
N LYS A 33 -15.20 25.87 1.79
CA LYS A 33 -15.93 25.48 3.00
C LYS A 33 -15.02 25.37 4.23
N LYS A 34 -13.72 25.62 4.10
CA LYS A 34 -12.72 25.51 5.19
C LYS A 34 -12.67 24.13 5.86
N GLN A 35 -13.03 23.06 5.12
CA GLN A 35 -13.02 21.67 5.60
C GLN A 35 -11.72 20.98 5.17
N ILE A 36 -10.60 21.50 5.59
CA ILE A 36 -9.26 21.14 5.08
C ILE A 36 -8.56 20.03 5.86
N THR A 37 -9.13 19.60 7.00
CA THR A 37 -8.55 18.51 7.81
C THR A 37 -9.65 17.61 8.35
N MET A 38 -9.38 16.31 8.48
CA MET A 38 -10.21 15.30 9.18
C MET A 38 -11.73 15.52 9.07
N SER A 39 -12.16 15.96 7.89
CA SER A 39 -13.51 16.43 7.64
C SER A 39 -14.51 15.28 7.41
N VAL A 40 -15.78 15.63 7.28
CA VAL A 40 -16.84 14.70 6.87
C VAL A 40 -16.52 14.02 5.54
N ILE A 41 -15.87 14.75 4.62
CA ILE A 41 -15.47 14.22 3.31
C ILE A 41 -14.43 13.11 3.47
N THR A 42 -13.42 13.31 4.31
CA THR A 42 -12.41 12.29 4.61
C THR A 42 -13.06 11.02 5.18
N LYS A 43 -13.93 11.17 6.18
CA LYS A 43 -14.65 10.03 6.78
C LYS A 43 -15.53 9.29 5.78
N LYS A 44 -16.19 10.03 4.89
CA LYS A 44 -16.99 9.44 3.81
C LYS A 44 -16.09 8.64 2.86
N PHE A 45 -14.97 9.20 2.45
CA PHE A 45 -14.02 8.55 1.57
C PHE A 45 -13.44 7.27 2.20
N GLU A 46 -13.01 7.32 3.46
CA GLU A 46 -12.53 6.15 4.20
C GLU A 46 -13.58 5.02 4.20
N LYS A 47 -14.84 5.34 4.50
CA LYS A 47 -15.93 4.36 4.51
C LYS A 47 -16.20 3.75 3.12
N GLU A 48 -16.22 4.60 2.08
CA GLU A 48 -16.46 4.16 0.71
C GLU A 48 -15.27 3.33 0.18
N PHE A 49 -14.05 3.74 0.48
CA PHE A 49 -12.84 3.01 0.10
C PHE A 49 -12.78 1.63 0.77
N ALA A 50 -13.04 1.55 2.08
CA ALA A 50 -13.10 0.27 2.79
C ALA A 50 -14.12 -0.67 2.13
N ARG A 51 -15.31 -0.16 1.79
CA ARG A 51 -16.35 -0.93 1.08
C ARG A 51 -15.89 -1.38 -0.31
N TYR A 52 -15.25 -0.49 -1.06
CA TYR A 52 -14.77 -0.75 -2.42
C TYR A 52 -13.77 -1.89 -2.45
N VAL A 53 -12.76 -1.88 -1.57
CA VAL A 53 -11.73 -2.92 -1.52
C VAL A 53 -12.15 -4.16 -0.72
N GLY A 54 -13.28 -4.09 0.03
CA GLY A 54 -13.75 -5.19 0.87
C GLY A 54 -12.96 -5.35 2.17
N ALA A 55 -12.45 -4.24 2.72
CA ALA A 55 -11.84 -4.17 4.04
C ALA A 55 -12.86 -3.69 5.09
N LYS A 56 -12.60 -3.97 6.37
CA LYS A 56 -13.46 -3.51 7.47
C LYS A 56 -13.19 -2.04 7.82
N TYR A 57 -11.92 -1.65 7.80
CA TYR A 57 -11.48 -0.31 8.16
C TYR A 57 -10.56 0.25 7.09
N ALA A 58 -10.65 1.55 6.88
CA ALA A 58 -9.74 2.35 6.09
C ALA A 58 -9.45 3.67 6.81
N LEU A 59 -8.21 4.12 6.76
CA LEU A 59 -7.77 5.37 7.34
C LEU A 59 -6.95 6.15 6.33
N MET A 60 -7.39 7.38 6.03
CA MET A 60 -6.70 8.29 5.12
C MET A 60 -5.44 8.87 5.79
N VAL A 61 -4.36 8.90 5.04
CA VAL A 61 -3.08 9.50 5.42
C VAL A 61 -2.56 10.38 4.28
N ASN A 62 -1.49 11.12 4.54
CA ASN A 62 -0.95 12.10 3.59
C ASN A 62 -0.16 11.50 2.42
N SER A 63 0.22 10.21 2.47
CA SER A 63 0.91 9.52 1.37
C SER A 63 0.90 8.01 1.55
N GLY A 64 1.16 7.26 0.47
CA GLY A 64 1.39 5.81 0.55
C GLY A 64 2.60 5.46 1.43
N SER A 65 3.62 6.32 1.44
CA SER A 65 4.78 6.18 2.33
C SER A 65 4.39 6.23 3.79
N SER A 66 3.52 7.16 4.18
CA SER A 66 2.98 7.26 5.54
C SER A 66 2.06 6.08 5.87
N ALA A 67 1.31 5.55 4.90
CA ALA A 67 0.52 4.35 5.08
C ALA A 67 1.41 3.13 5.41
N ASN A 68 2.52 2.96 4.69
CA ASN A 68 3.51 1.92 4.97
C ASN A 68 4.11 2.09 6.37
N LEU A 69 4.50 3.30 6.73
CA LEU A 69 5.06 3.61 8.06
C LEU A 69 4.07 3.28 9.17
N LEU A 70 2.83 3.72 9.04
CA LEU A 70 1.77 3.48 10.02
C LEU A 70 1.49 1.98 10.19
N ALA A 71 1.50 1.19 9.10
CA ALA A 71 1.33 -0.26 9.17
C ALA A 71 2.38 -0.92 10.07
N PHE A 72 3.66 -0.59 9.91
CA PHE A 72 4.73 -1.13 10.75
C PHE A 72 4.65 -0.63 12.19
N PHE A 73 4.37 0.66 12.40
CA PHE A 73 4.21 1.22 13.75
C PHE A 73 3.02 0.61 14.50
N ALA A 74 1.94 0.27 13.79
CA ALA A 74 0.83 -0.48 14.38
C ALA A 74 1.26 -1.89 14.83
N LEU A 75 2.15 -2.55 14.08
CA LEU A 75 2.64 -3.89 14.43
C LEU A 75 3.63 -3.91 15.61
N ILE A 76 4.37 -2.83 15.86
CA ILE A 76 5.26 -2.69 17.01
C ILE A 76 4.57 -2.03 18.22
N ASN A 77 3.31 -1.61 18.08
CA ASN A 77 2.58 -0.90 19.12
C ASN A 77 2.60 -1.70 20.44
N PRO A 78 3.03 -1.09 21.57
CA PRO A 78 3.10 -1.77 22.88
C PRO A 78 1.75 -2.31 23.37
N MET A 79 0.64 -1.73 22.93
CA MET A 79 -0.71 -2.20 23.28
C MET A 79 -1.12 -3.50 22.57
N LYS A 80 -0.37 -3.92 21.55
CA LYS A 80 -0.67 -5.15 20.80
C LYS A 80 -0.13 -6.38 21.50
N ASN A 81 -0.98 -7.39 21.74
CA ASN A 81 -0.58 -8.62 22.45
C ASN A 81 0.54 -9.40 21.75
N LYS A 82 0.52 -9.44 20.41
CA LYS A 82 1.52 -10.12 19.57
C LYS A 82 2.30 -9.11 18.73
N LYS A 83 2.85 -8.09 19.38
CA LYS A 83 3.65 -7.06 18.71
C LYS A 83 4.96 -7.61 18.17
N LEU A 84 5.43 -6.97 17.10
CA LEU A 84 6.80 -7.16 16.63
C LEU A 84 7.79 -6.52 17.61
N LYS A 85 9.01 -7.05 17.65
CA LYS A 85 10.07 -6.60 18.55
C LYS A 85 11.26 -6.08 17.76
N TYR A 86 12.04 -5.23 18.38
CA TYR A 86 13.33 -4.80 17.84
C TYR A 86 14.17 -6.00 17.41
N GLY A 87 14.69 -5.95 16.20
CA GLY A 87 15.53 -7.01 15.61
C GLY A 87 14.78 -8.17 14.97
N ASP A 88 13.43 -8.23 15.05
CA ASP A 88 12.65 -9.19 14.27
C ASP A 88 12.88 -8.96 12.77
N GLU A 89 12.93 -10.03 11.99
CA GLU A 89 13.15 -9.96 10.54
C GLU A 89 11.86 -9.70 9.79
N CYS A 90 11.93 -8.78 8.83
CA CYS A 90 10.90 -8.57 7.82
C CYS A 90 11.44 -8.90 6.43
N LEU A 91 10.82 -9.86 5.74
CA LEU A 91 11.16 -10.15 4.35
C LEU A 91 10.55 -9.08 3.44
N ILE A 92 11.36 -8.58 2.50
CA ILE A 92 10.96 -7.55 1.53
C ILE A 92 11.54 -7.89 0.15
N PRO A 93 10.81 -7.69 -0.96
CA PRO A 93 11.37 -7.89 -2.29
C PRO A 93 12.50 -6.90 -2.57
N SER A 94 13.52 -7.32 -3.32
CA SER A 94 14.62 -6.45 -3.76
C SER A 94 14.17 -5.38 -4.75
N LEU A 95 13.07 -5.61 -5.47
CA LEU A 95 12.40 -4.63 -6.30
C LEU A 95 11.25 -4.02 -5.51
N CYS A 96 11.45 -2.82 -5.02
CA CYS A 96 10.44 -2.06 -4.28
C CYS A 96 10.77 -0.57 -4.30
N TRP A 97 9.80 0.27 -3.97
CA TRP A 97 10.07 1.67 -3.70
C TRP A 97 10.80 1.84 -2.36
N SER A 98 11.65 2.85 -2.26
CA SER A 98 12.44 3.08 -1.03
C SER A 98 11.58 3.19 0.24
N THR A 99 10.38 3.74 0.12
CA THR A 99 9.44 3.89 1.24
C THR A 99 8.64 2.63 1.58
N SER A 100 8.84 1.53 0.85
CA SER A 100 8.44 0.19 1.33
C SER A 100 9.50 -0.39 2.29
N LEU A 101 10.77 0.03 2.14
CA LEU A 101 11.90 -0.42 2.97
C LEU A 101 12.06 0.40 4.27
N TRP A 102 12.05 1.73 4.17
CA TRP A 102 12.36 2.61 5.32
C TRP A 102 11.50 2.35 6.55
N PRO A 103 10.19 2.09 6.45
CA PRO A 103 9.36 1.77 7.61
C PRO A 103 9.82 0.55 8.40
N ILE A 104 10.39 -0.45 7.74
CA ILE A 104 10.97 -1.63 8.39
C ILE A 104 12.14 -1.21 9.29
N VAL A 105 13.05 -0.41 8.75
CA VAL A 105 14.24 0.08 9.47
C VAL A 105 13.82 1.02 10.61
N GLN A 106 12.93 1.97 10.32
CA GLN A 106 12.47 2.95 11.31
C GLN A 106 11.69 2.33 12.47
N SER A 107 11.03 1.18 12.24
CA SER A 107 10.38 0.43 13.31
C SER A 107 11.32 -0.48 14.10
N GLY A 108 12.63 -0.41 13.84
CA GLY A 108 13.64 -1.23 14.53
C GLY A 108 13.70 -2.69 14.08
N LEU A 109 13.00 -3.03 13.00
CA LEU A 109 13.04 -4.37 12.40
C LEU A 109 14.25 -4.51 11.47
N LYS A 110 14.65 -5.74 11.19
CA LYS A 110 15.73 -6.05 10.26
C LYS A 110 15.17 -6.42 8.89
N PRO A 111 15.35 -5.58 7.85
CA PRO A 111 14.96 -5.95 6.50
C PRO A 111 15.84 -7.09 5.99
N LYS A 112 15.20 -8.06 5.36
CA LYS A 112 15.85 -9.18 4.71
C LYS A 112 15.37 -9.27 3.28
N PHE A 113 16.23 -8.89 2.36
CA PHE A 113 15.88 -8.85 0.95
C PHE A 113 15.66 -10.25 0.37
N ILE A 114 14.57 -10.35 -0.37
CA ILE A 114 14.16 -11.53 -1.13
C ILE A 114 14.21 -11.18 -2.60
N ASP A 115 14.73 -12.07 -3.40
CA ASP A 115 14.72 -11.92 -4.84
C ASP A 115 13.30 -12.03 -5.39
N ILE A 116 13.07 -11.43 -6.55
CA ILE A 116 11.79 -11.46 -7.25
C ILE A 116 11.68 -12.67 -8.18
N ASP A 117 10.45 -12.97 -8.57
CA ASP A 117 10.17 -13.80 -9.73
C ASP A 117 10.18 -12.90 -10.97
N THR A 118 11.10 -13.11 -11.89
CA THR A 118 11.31 -12.27 -13.07
C THR A 118 10.11 -12.25 -14.03
N LYS A 119 9.23 -13.24 -13.96
CA LYS A 119 8.02 -13.29 -14.78
C LYS A 119 6.90 -12.39 -14.24
N THR A 120 6.87 -12.19 -12.93
CA THR A 120 5.80 -11.43 -12.26
C THR A 120 6.30 -10.13 -11.65
N LEU A 121 7.61 -9.94 -11.52
CA LEU A 121 8.29 -8.85 -10.82
C LEU A 121 7.96 -8.78 -9.31
N ASN A 122 7.23 -9.75 -8.80
CA ASN A 122 6.82 -9.81 -7.40
C ASN A 122 7.71 -10.73 -6.57
N ILE A 123 7.59 -10.64 -5.26
CA ILE A 123 8.37 -11.44 -4.31
C ILE A 123 8.30 -12.94 -4.63
N SER A 124 9.45 -13.61 -4.73
CA SER A 124 9.52 -15.02 -5.07
C SER A 124 9.13 -15.92 -3.91
N ILE A 125 8.08 -16.71 -4.10
CA ILE A 125 7.63 -17.71 -3.11
C ILE A 125 8.70 -18.75 -2.81
N GLN A 126 9.52 -19.11 -3.80
CA GLN A 126 10.62 -20.07 -3.60
C GLN A 126 11.69 -19.46 -2.69
N GLN A 127 12.04 -18.20 -2.91
CA GLN A 127 13.02 -17.49 -2.09
C GLN A 127 12.51 -17.24 -0.67
N ILE A 128 11.21 -16.92 -0.50
CA ILE A 128 10.61 -16.83 0.83
C ILE A 128 10.84 -18.14 1.61
N LYS A 129 10.53 -19.29 1.01
CA LYS A 129 10.71 -20.59 1.66
C LYS A 129 12.15 -20.87 2.04
N LYS A 130 13.14 -20.42 1.24
CA LYS A 130 14.57 -20.60 1.51
C LYS A 130 15.09 -19.67 2.61
N LYS A 131 14.58 -18.42 2.63
CA LYS A 131 15.14 -17.36 3.50
C LYS A 131 14.37 -17.15 4.80
N ILE A 132 13.20 -17.74 4.95
CA ILE A 132 12.40 -17.64 6.18
C ILE A 132 13.11 -18.32 7.35
N THR A 133 13.19 -17.64 8.48
CA THR A 133 13.82 -18.13 9.73
C THR A 133 12.82 -18.05 10.89
N ASN A 134 13.25 -18.48 12.08
CA ASN A 134 12.45 -18.32 13.30
C ASN A 134 12.35 -16.85 13.74
N LYS A 135 13.27 -15.98 13.27
CA LYS A 135 13.26 -14.53 13.50
C LYS A 135 12.37 -13.78 12.51
N THR A 136 11.95 -14.41 11.43
CA THR A 136 11.05 -13.80 10.44
C THR A 136 9.66 -13.67 11.04
N LYS A 137 9.20 -12.44 11.24
CA LYS A 137 7.92 -12.12 11.86
C LYS A 137 6.99 -11.30 10.94
N ALA A 138 7.52 -10.70 9.88
CA ALA A 138 6.74 -9.96 8.90
C ALA A 138 7.21 -10.23 7.47
N ILE A 139 6.31 -10.02 6.53
CA ILE A 139 6.58 -9.97 5.09
C ILE A 139 5.93 -8.70 4.55
N MET A 140 6.71 -7.89 3.85
CA MET A 140 6.24 -6.80 3.01
C MET A 140 6.11 -7.33 1.58
N ALA A 141 4.90 -7.49 1.09
CA ALA A 141 4.63 -7.84 -0.29
C ALA A 141 4.34 -6.56 -1.08
N VAL A 142 5.12 -6.30 -2.12
CA VAL A 142 4.88 -5.19 -3.05
C VAL A 142 4.22 -5.76 -4.30
N HIS A 143 3.09 -5.22 -4.70
CA HIS A 143 2.35 -5.63 -5.89
C HIS A 143 2.73 -4.72 -7.05
N VAL A 144 3.80 -5.10 -7.78
CA VAL A 144 4.42 -4.26 -8.79
C VAL A 144 3.54 -4.14 -10.03
N LEU A 145 3.29 -2.89 -10.47
CA LEU A 145 2.56 -2.55 -11.71
C LEU A 145 1.18 -3.25 -11.85
N GLY A 146 0.48 -3.45 -10.75
CA GLY A 146 -0.84 -4.09 -10.76
C GLY A 146 -0.81 -5.62 -10.80
N ASN A 147 0.36 -6.22 -10.85
CA ASN A 147 0.50 -7.68 -10.81
C ASN A 147 0.60 -8.19 -9.38
N SER A 148 0.29 -9.45 -9.13
CA SER A 148 0.34 -10.02 -7.78
C SER A 148 1.30 -11.18 -7.67
N THR A 149 1.86 -11.37 -6.48
CA THR A 149 2.45 -12.66 -6.12
C THR A 149 1.36 -13.74 -6.02
N ASN A 150 1.77 -15.00 -5.96
CA ASN A 150 0.82 -16.09 -5.73
C ASN A 150 0.31 -16.05 -4.28
N MET A 151 -0.82 -15.38 -4.07
CA MET A 151 -1.40 -15.13 -2.74
C MET A 151 -1.82 -16.42 -2.03
N ASP A 152 -2.27 -17.46 -2.75
CA ASP A 152 -2.61 -18.74 -2.13
C ASP A 152 -1.39 -19.40 -1.47
N LYS A 153 -0.25 -19.38 -2.17
CA LYS A 153 1.00 -19.95 -1.64
C LYS A 153 1.55 -19.09 -0.50
N LEU A 154 1.47 -17.76 -0.63
CA LEU A 154 1.91 -16.83 0.40
C LEU A 154 1.06 -16.98 1.67
N GLN A 155 -0.26 -17.02 1.55
CA GLN A 155 -1.18 -17.21 2.67
C GLN A 155 -0.93 -18.52 3.43
N LYS A 156 -0.63 -19.61 2.73
CA LYS A 156 -0.27 -20.88 3.38
C LYS A 156 1.00 -20.75 4.23
N ILE A 157 2.01 -20.00 3.75
CA ILE A 157 3.26 -19.78 4.48
C ILE A 157 3.02 -18.94 5.73
N ILE A 158 2.36 -17.78 5.59
CA ILE A 158 2.16 -16.85 6.72
C ILE A 158 1.31 -17.46 7.82
N LYS A 159 0.22 -18.19 7.47
CA LYS A 159 -0.62 -18.88 8.45
C LYS A 159 0.17 -19.94 9.23
N LYS A 160 0.91 -20.80 8.53
CA LYS A 160 1.73 -21.86 9.15
C LYS A 160 2.78 -21.30 10.11
N LYS A 161 3.40 -20.16 9.76
CA LYS A 161 4.49 -19.53 10.50
C LYS A 161 4.05 -18.41 11.44
N LYS A 162 2.77 -18.03 11.42
CA LYS A 162 2.20 -16.92 12.21
C LYS A 162 2.96 -15.61 11.94
N ILE A 163 3.16 -15.27 10.67
CA ILE A 163 3.89 -14.10 10.18
C ILE A 163 2.88 -13.05 9.75
N TYR A 164 3.12 -11.77 10.08
CA TYR A 164 2.35 -10.64 9.60
C TYR A 164 2.62 -10.38 8.12
N LEU A 165 1.58 -10.01 7.40
CA LEU A 165 1.67 -9.62 6.00
C LEU A 165 1.20 -8.18 5.84
N ILE A 166 2.08 -7.35 5.31
CA ILE A 166 1.76 -6.01 4.82
C ILE A 166 1.79 -6.07 3.29
N GLU A 167 0.76 -5.55 2.65
CA GLU A 167 0.67 -5.48 1.20
C GLU A 167 0.81 -4.02 0.75
N ASP A 168 1.93 -3.69 0.10
CA ASP A 168 2.08 -2.41 -0.59
C ASP A 168 1.39 -2.50 -1.96
N THR A 169 0.24 -1.85 -2.05
CA THR A 169 -0.61 -1.79 -3.24
C THR A 169 -0.66 -0.39 -3.85
N CYS A 170 0.35 0.44 -3.57
CA CYS A 170 0.41 1.81 -4.10
C CYS A 170 0.33 1.86 -5.63
N GLU A 171 0.88 0.86 -6.32
CA GLU A 171 0.83 0.73 -7.78
C GLU A 171 -0.31 -0.16 -8.29
N SER A 172 -1.19 -0.65 -7.41
CA SER A 172 -2.08 -1.79 -7.71
C SER A 172 -3.53 -1.58 -7.29
N LEU A 173 -3.95 -0.34 -7.13
CA LEU A 173 -5.35 -0.04 -6.81
C LEU A 173 -6.28 -0.66 -7.87
N GLY A 174 -7.30 -1.38 -7.39
CA GLY A 174 -8.26 -2.07 -8.25
C GLY A 174 -7.83 -3.45 -8.72
N SER A 175 -6.55 -3.82 -8.57
CA SER A 175 -6.05 -5.14 -8.95
C SER A 175 -6.57 -6.23 -8.01
N ARG A 176 -6.76 -7.41 -8.56
CA ARG A 176 -7.31 -8.56 -7.84
C ARG A 176 -6.48 -9.81 -8.06
N TYR A 177 -6.35 -10.59 -7.00
CA TYR A 177 -5.96 -11.99 -7.11
C TYR A 177 -7.21 -12.85 -7.02
N LYS A 178 -7.56 -13.54 -8.12
CA LYS A 178 -8.88 -14.17 -8.27
C LYS A 178 -9.99 -13.11 -8.12
N LYS A 179 -10.89 -13.27 -7.18
CA LYS A 179 -12.02 -12.36 -6.95
C LYS A 179 -11.77 -11.33 -5.83
N LYS A 180 -10.63 -11.41 -5.12
CA LYS A 180 -10.36 -10.58 -3.95
C LYS A 180 -9.34 -9.49 -4.28
N TYR A 181 -9.60 -8.27 -3.86
CA TYR A 181 -8.69 -7.13 -4.07
C TYR A 181 -7.36 -7.33 -3.35
N LEU A 182 -6.27 -6.96 -4.03
CA LEU A 182 -4.95 -6.84 -3.41
C LEU A 182 -4.99 -5.76 -2.32
N GLY A 183 -4.16 -5.93 -1.28
CA GLY A 183 -4.19 -5.08 -0.09
C GLY A 183 -5.17 -5.55 0.99
N THR A 184 -5.91 -6.65 0.76
CA THR A 184 -6.89 -7.16 1.73
C THR A 184 -6.60 -8.60 2.19
N PHE A 185 -5.51 -9.19 1.71
CA PHE A 185 -5.10 -10.54 2.10
C PHE A 185 -4.29 -10.57 3.39
N GLY A 186 -3.54 -9.49 3.65
CA GLY A 186 -2.67 -9.35 4.82
C GLY A 186 -3.35 -8.73 6.03
N ASP A 187 -2.53 -8.40 7.01
CA ASP A 187 -2.94 -7.65 8.20
C ASP A 187 -3.19 -6.19 7.87
N PHE A 188 -2.37 -5.63 6.97
CA PHE A 188 -2.51 -4.28 6.45
C PHE A 188 -2.33 -4.25 4.93
N GLY A 189 -3.14 -3.43 4.27
CA GLY A 189 -2.93 -3.02 2.89
C GLY A 189 -2.72 -1.51 2.80
N THR A 190 -1.80 -1.09 1.97
CA THR A 190 -1.46 0.33 1.82
C THR A 190 -1.63 0.76 0.37
N TYR A 191 -2.11 1.99 0.18
CA TYR A 191 -2.41 2.57 -1.12
C TYR A 191 -1.90 4.00 -1.17
N SER A 192 -1.63 4.48 -2.38
CA SER A 192 -1.19 5.85 -2.62
C SER A 192 -2.13 6.56 -3.59
N PHE A 193 -2.35 7.84 -3.33
CA PHE A 193 -3.08 8.76 -4.18
C PHE A 193 -2.16 9.87 -4.69
N TYR A 194 -0.87 9.55 -4.82
CA TYR A 194 0.11 10.42 -5.46
C TYR A 194 -0.27 10.68 -6.92
N TYR A 195 0.20 11.77 -7.47
CA TYR A 195 -0.16 12.25 -8.80
C TYR A 195 -0.07 11.19 -9.93
N SER A 196 0.90 10.27 -9.88
CA SER A 196 1.12 9.28 -10.93
C SER A 196 0.36 7.96 -10.76
N HIS A 197 -0.44 7.81 -9.70
CA HIS A 197 -1.18 6.57 -9.45
C HIS A 197 -2.55 6.54 -10.13
N GLN A 198 -3.26 5.42 -10.02
CA GLN A 198 -4.52 5.13 -10.72
C GLN A 198 -5.63 6.14 -10.43
N ILE A 199 -5.70 6.62 -9.20
CA ILE A 199 -6.48 7.78 -8.79
C ILE A 199 -5.58 8.70 -7.98
N THR A 200 -5.86 10.00 -8.01
CA THR A 200 -5.01 10.96 -7.31
C THR A 200 -5.82 12.03 -6.58
N SER A 201 -5.30 12.46 -5.44
CA SER A 201 -5.68 13.68 -4.73
C SER A 201 -4.54 14.71 -4.71
N GLY A 202 -3.60 14.59 -5.66
CA GLY A 202 -2.34 15.32 -5.66
C GLY A 202 -1.33 14.61 -4.77
N GLU A 203 -1.60 14.58 -3.48
CA GLU A 203 -0.94 13.79 -2.46
C GLU A 203 -1.98 13.08 -1.60
N GLY A 204 -1.66 11.89 -1.12
CA GLY A 204 -2.54 11.13 -0.26
C GLY A 204 -2.16 9.65 -0.19
N GLY A 205 -2.73 8.97 0.79
CA GLY A 205 -2.61 7.53 0.93
C GLY A 205 -3.73 6.96 1.79
N MET A 206 -3.83 5.65 1.79
CA MET A 206 -4.81 4.92 2.59
C MET A 206 -4.16 3.69 3.19
N ILE A 207 -4.47 3.41 4.45
CA ILE A 207 -4.20 2.13 5.07
C ILE A 207 -5.52 1.42 5.33
N VAL A 208 -5.59 0.12 5.04
CA VAL A 208 -6.76 -0.70 5.33
C VAL A 208 -6.38 -1.89 6.19
N CYS A 209 -7.33 -2.33 7.02
CA CYS A 209 -7.21 -3.54 7.82
C CYS A 209 -8.57 -4.15 8.15
N ASN A 210 -8.57 -5.36 8.71
CA ASN A 210 -9.78 -6.09 9.11
C ASN A 210 -9.86 -6.33 10.62
N ASP A 211 -8.80 -5.98 11.36
CA ASP A 211 -8.70 -6.19 12.80
C ASP A 211 -8.25 -4.90 13.51
#